data_d9eb0f541a673d6e40b08562692317bf
#
_entry.id   d9eb0f541a673d6e40b08562692317bf
#
_cell.length_a   1.000
_cell.length_b   1.000
_cell.length_c   1.000
_cell.angle_alpha   90.00
_cell.angle_beta   90.00
_cell.angle_gamma   90.00
#
_symmetry.space_group_name_H-M   'P 1'
#
loop_
_entity.id
_entity.type
_entity.pdbx_description
1 polymer ?
#
loop_
_entity_poly.entity_id
_entity_poly.type
_entity_poly.pdbx_seq_one_letter_code
_entity_poly.pdbx_strand_id
1 'polypeptide(L)'
;MPGLKLKKPACNLQAYYWYGLKCNSRYLKTLCDIDISSLSEDVYEKYQQAIVTDKGVRVAAPDLRKKDQLALFALLLSDLSLVSGFKNKDLRAKLQGNPKTAKIAYELRKLRECGAIKKLKNTHYYQVTEEGYIWLYYSLFNYSYWL
;
A
#
# COMPACT_ATOMS: atom_id res chain seq x y z
N MET A 1 -15.54 21.54 -9.34
CA MET A 1 -14.89 22.16 -10.53
C MET A 1 -15.87 22.20 -11.68
N PRO A 2 -16.09 23.35 -12.32
CA PRO A 2 -16.91 23.36 -13.51
C PRO A 2 -16.19 22.54 -14.61
N GLY A 3 -16.86 21.50 -15.08
CA GLY A 3 -16.34 20.67 -16.15
C GLY A 3 -16.04 21.50 -17.40
N LEU A 4 -14.85 21.30 -17.98
CA LEU A 4 -14.44 21.92 -19.22
C LEU A 4 -15.40 21.44 -20.32
N LYS A 5 -16.34 22.31 -20.72
CA LYS A 5 -17.18 22.04 -21.89
C LYS A 5 -16.29 22.23 -23.13
N LEU A 6 -15.83 21.12 -23.69
CA LEU A 6 -15.11 21.11 -24.96
C LEU A 6 -16.08 21.58 -26.05
N LYS A 7 -15.87 22.77 -26.60
CA LYS A 7 -16.59 23.22 -27.77
C LYS A 7 -16.11 22.42 -28.99
N LYS A 8 -17.01 21.69 -29.62
CA LYS A 8 -16.74 21.13 -30.96
C LYS A 8 -16.63 22.28 -31.96
N PRO A 9 -15.50 22.49 -32.60
CA PRO A 9 -15.01 21.73 -33.73
C PRO A 9 -13.52 21.40 -33.64
N ALA A 10 -13.07 20.47 -34.51
CA ALA A 10 -11.71 19.93 -34.58
C ALA A 10 -10.58 20.97 -34.81
N CYS A 11 -10.91 22.20 -35.19
CA CYS A 11 -9.95 23.29 -35.37
C CYS A 11 -9.22 23.69 -34.06
N ASN A 12 -9.75 23.32 -32.89
CA ASN A 12 -9.13 23.60 -31.60
C ASN A 12 -8.33 22.42 -31.03
N LEU A 13 -8.13 21.35 -31.79
CA LEU A 13 -7.44 20.14 -31.33
C LEU A 13 -6.04 20.43 -30.82
N GLN A 14 -5.33 21.33 -31.48
CA GLN A 14 -3.98 21.72 -31.08
C GLN A 14 -3.96 22.46 -29.75
N ALA A 15 -4.95 23.34 -29.51
CA ALA A 15 -5.10 24.01 -28.22
C ALA A 15 -5.40 23.03 -27.07
N TYR A 16 -6.24 22.03 -27.32
CA TYR A 16 -6.54 20.96 -26.36
C TYR A 16 -5.33 20.08 -26.07
N TYR A 17 -4.54 19.77 -27.08
CA TYR A 17 -3.30 19.02 -26.93
C TYR A 17 -2.32 19.76 -26.01
N TRP A 18 -2.07 21.05 -26.26
CA TRP A 18 -1.21 21.87 -25.43
C TRP A 18 -1.73 22.03 -23.99
N TYR A 19 -3.04 22.17 -23.84
CA TYR A 19 -3.68 22.23 -22.53
C TYR A 19 -3.49 20.93 -21.76
N GLY A 20 -3.73 19.80 -22.41
CA GLY A 20 -3.53 18.47 -21.84
C GLY A 20 -2.08 18.22 -21.43
N LEU A 21 -1.10 18.63 -22.26
CA LEU A 21 0.31 18.54 -21.92
C LEU A 21 0.67 19.38 -20.68
N LYS A 22 0.13 20.59 -20.58
CA LYS A 22 0.34 21.45 -19.40
C LYS A 22 -0.26 20.84 -18.13
N CYS A 23 -1.45 20.28 -18.22
CA CYS A 23 -2.09 19.60 -17.09
C CYS A 23 -1.27 18.39 -16.64
N ASN A 24 -0.84 17.55 -17.56
CA ASN A 24 -0.02 16.38 -17.27
C ASN A 24 1.34 16.77 -16.70
N SER A 25 1.97 17.81 -17.24
CA SER A 25 3.25 18.32 -16.73
C SER A 25 3.13 18.83 -15.29
N ARG A 26 2.05 19.55 -14.97
CA ARG A 26 1.79 19.99 -13.58
C ARG A 26 1.56 18.80 -12.65
N TYR A 27 0.78 17.82 -13.10
CA TYR A 27 0.52 16.61 -12.33
C TYR A 27 1.81 15.83 -12.06
N LEU A 28 2.63 15.60 -13.09
CA LEU A 28 3.93 14.94 -12.95
C LEU A 28 4.87 15.70 -12.03
N LYS A 29 4.91 17.04 -12.15
CA LYS A 29 5.70 17.88 -11.26
C LYS A 29 5.24 17.73 -9.80
N THR A 30 3.93 17.79 -9.55
CA THR A 30 3.38 17.56 -8.20
C THR A 30 3.74 16.18 -7.66
N LEU A 31 3.71 15.14 -8.51
CA LEU A 31 4.15 13.80 -8.12
C LEU A 31 5.65 13.73 -7.82
N CYS A 32 6.47 14.46 -8.57
CA CYS A 32 7.93 14.54 -8.32
C CYS A 32 8.26 15.36 -7.07
N ASP A 33 7.44 16.37 -6.76
CA ASP A 33 7.58 17.21 -5.56
C ASP A 33 7.07 16.49 -4.28
N ILE A 34 6.32 15.39 -4.41
CA ILE A 34 6.08 14.49 -3.30
C ILE A 34 7.41 13.84 -2.98
N ASP A 35 8.05 14.36 -1.96
CA ASP A 35 9.37 13.91 -1.53
C ASP A 35 9.29 12.46 -1.05
N ILE A 36 9.63 11.57 -1.98
CA ILE A 36 9.70 10.12 -1.75
C ILE A 36 10.86 9.80 -0.80
N SER A 37 11.78 10.76 -0.60
CA SER A 37 12.93 10.63 0.30
C SER A 37 12.55 10.66 1.79
N SER A 38 11.30 10.91 2.12
CA SER A 38 10.84 10.97 3.52
C SER A 38 10.63 9.61 4.20
N LEU A 39 10.79 8.50 3.49
CA LEU A 39 11.08 7.24 4.17
C LEU A 39 12.53 7.31 4.63
N SER A 40 12.72 7.75 5.86
CA SER A 40 14.03 7.66 6.49
C SER A 40 14.48 6.21 6.39
N GLU A 41 15.75 6.01 6.09
CA GLU A 41 16.39 4.70 6.03
C GLU A 41 16.06 3.87 7.27
N ASP A 42 15.91 4.54 8.42
CA ASP A 42 15.47 3.99 9.71
C ASP A 42 14.09 3.31 9.66
N VAL A 43 13.12 3.89 8.95
CA VAL A 43 11.77 3.30 8.81
C VAL A 43 11.83 2.05 7.95
N TYR A 44 12.62 2.08 6.89
CA TYR A 44 12.78 0.92 6.01
C TYR A 44 13.47 -0.24 6.74
N GLU A 45 14.54 0.04 7.48
CA GLU A 45 15.24 -0.95 8.29
C GLU A 45 14.37 -1.55 9.40
N LYS A 46 13.54 -0.74 10.06
CA LYS A 46 12.60 -1.19 11.10
C LYS A 46 11.72 -2.34 10.63
N TYR A 47 11.24 -2.31 9.39
CA TYR A 47 10.36 -3.33 8.83
C TYR A 47 11.09 -4.57 8.31
N GLN A 48 12.40 -4.49 8.12
CA GLN A 48 13.23 -5.61 7.66
C GLN A 48 13.81 -6.46 8.80
N GLN A 49 13.78 -5.95 10.02
CA GLN A 49 14.33 -6.65 11.18
C GLN A 49 13.29 -7.49 11.90
N ALA A 50 13.73 -8.61 12.48
CA ALA A 50 12.91 -9.39 13.39
C ALA A 50 12.69 -8.60 14.67
N ILE A 51 11.45 -8.57 15.14
CA ILE A 51 11.05 -7.85 16.34
C ILE A 51 10.90 -8.81 17.51
N VAL A 52 11.40 -8.43 18.67
CA VAL A 52 11.12 -9.13 19.92
C VAL A 52 9.98 -8.39 20.60
N THR A 53 8.86 -9.08 20.83
CA THR A 53 7.70 -8.50 21.50
C THR A 53 7.99 -8.33 23.01
N ASP A 54 7.21 -7.49 23.70
CA ASP A 54 7.31 -7.27 25.16
C ASP A 54 7.26 -8.57 25.97
N LYS A 55 6.67 -9.62 25.39
CA LYS A 55 6.60 -10.97 25.99
C LYS A 55 7.81 -11.85 25.67
N GLY A 56 8.88 -11.30 25.09
CA GLY A 56 10.09 -12.03 24.70
C GLY A 56 9.93 -12.94 23.49
N VAL A 57 8.81 -12.90 22.78
CA VAL A 57 8.59 -13.71 21.57
C VAL A 57 9.19 -13.02 20.35
N ARG A 58 10.11 -13.70 19.69
CA ARG A 58 10.70 -13.21 18.44
C ARG A 58 9.71 -13.41 17.27
N VAL A 59 9.35 -12.34 16.61
CA VAL A 59 8.52 -12.31 15.42
C VAL A 59 9.41 -12.01 14.21
N ALA A 60 9.41 -12.89 13.22
CA ALA A 60 10.22 -12.71 12.01
C ALA A 60 9.70 -11.52 11.20
N ALA A 61 10.62 -10.82 10.54
CA ALA A 61 10.25 -9.78 9.57
C ALA A 61 9.42 -10.34 8.40
N PRO A 62 8.59 -9.52 7.75
CA PRO A 62 7.93 -9.90 6.51
C PRO A 62 8.96 -10.27 5.42
N ASP A 63 8.72 -11.34 4.68
CA ASP A 63 9.62 -11.81 3.61
C ASP A 63 9.08 -11.41 2.24
N LEU A 64 9.64 -10.36 1.67
CA LEU A 64 9.23 -9.80 0.38
C LEU A 64 9.47 -10.73 -0.83
N ARG A 65 10.20 -11.82 -0.65
CA ARG A 65 10.45 -12.79 -1.72
C ARG A 65 9.31 -13.80 -1.89
N LYS A 66 8.40 -13.88 -0.93
CA LYS A 66 7.29 -14.83 -0.97
C LYS A 66 6.11 -14.24 -1.73
N LYS A 67 5.71 -14.90 -2.82
CA LYS A 67 4.55 -14.48 -3.65
C LYS A 67 3.26 -14.34 -2.84
N ASP A 68 3.05 -15.21 -1.86
CA ASP A 68 1.87 -15.14 -0.98
C ASP A 68 1.83 -13.86 -0.15
N GLN A 69 2.98 -13.38 0.30
CA GLN A 69 3.07 -12.13 1.07
C GLN A 69 2.87 -10.90 0.16
N LEU A 70 3.43 -10.93 -1.03
CA LEU A 70 3.20 -9.86 -2.00
C LEU A 70 1.72 -9.75 -2.39
N ALA A 71 1.05 -10.88 -2.61
CA ALA A 71 -0.38 -10.90 -2.86
C ALA A 71 -1.19 -10.32 -1.68
N LEU A 72 -0.79 -10.65 -0.45
CA LEU A 72 -1.38 -10.07 0.75
C LEU A 72 -1.16 -8.55 0.82
N PHE A 73 0.05 -8.07 0.54
CA PHE A 73 0.36 -6.64 0.54
C PHE A 73 -0.45 -5.87 -0.52
N ALA A 74 -0.59 -6.43 -1.72
CA ALA A 74 -1.41 -5.84 -2.77
C ALA A 74 -2.89 -5.71 -2.34
N LEU A 75 -3.42 -6.70 -1.63
CA LEU A 75 -4.77 -6.62 -1.07
C LEU A 75 -4.90 -5.58 0.04
N LEU A 76 -3.89 -5.44 0.90
CA LEU A 76 -3.88 -4.44 1.97
C LEU A 76 -3.86 -3.01 1.42
N LEU A 77 -3.22 -2.80 0.27
CA LEU A 77 -3.19 -1.51 -0.42
C LEU A 77 -4.43 -1.24 -1.29
N SER A 78 -5.34 -2.20 -1.42
CA SER A 78 -6.59 -1.96 -2.15
C SER A 78 -7.48 -0.95 -1.42
N ASP A 79 -8.20 -0.12 -2.18
CA ASP A 79 -9.02 0.98 -1.66
C ASP A 79 -10.01 0.54 -0.56
N LEU A 80 -10.59 -0.64 -0.70
CA LEU A 80 -11.52 -1.19 0.29
C LEU A 80 -10.87 -1.41 1.67
N SER A 81 -9.61 -1.87 1.67
CA SER A 81 -8.87 -2.12 2.91
C SER A 81 -8.40 -0.84 3.59
N LEU A 82 -8.11 0.18 2.80
CA LEU A 82 -7.61 1.48 3.30
C LEU A 82 -8.71 2.28 3.98
N VAL A 83 -9.91 2.32 3.40
CA VAL A 83 -11.00 3.19 3.87
C VAL A 83 -11.77 2.55 5.03
N SER A 84 -12.24 1.32 4.87
CA SER A 84 -13.13 0.67 5.84
C SER A 84 -12.44 -0.26 6.84
N GLY A 85 -11.14 -0.49 6.65
CA GLY A 85 -10.43 -1.56 7.35
C GLY A 85 -10.79 -2.94 6.80
N PHE A 86 -10.18 -3.98 7.37
CA PHE A 86 -10.33 -5.35 6.88
C PHE A 86 -10.33 -6.36 8.03
N LYS A 87 -10.94 -7.52 7.77
CA LYS A 87 -10.90 -8.69 8.66
C LYS A 87 -10.07 -9.82 8.04
N ASN A 88 -9.60 -10.72 8.85
CA ASN A 88 -8.95 -11.95 8.39
C ASN A 88 -9.82 -12.74 7.39
N LYS A 89 -11.14 -12.82 7.64
CA LYS A 89 -12.09 -13.49 6.75
C LYS A 89 -12.14 -12.87 5.36
N ASP A 90 -12.11 -11.53 5.27
CA ASP A 90 -12.20 -10.78 4.01
C ASP A 90 -10.94 -11.00 3.16
N LEU A 91 -9.77 -11.00 3.80
CA LEU A 91 -8.50 -11.30 3.13
C LEU A 91 -8.46 -12.72 2.60
N ARG A 92 -8.93 -13.69 3.38
CA ARG A 92 -8.98 -15.09 2.95
C ARG A 92 -9.88 -15.30 1.74
N ALA A 93 -11.02 -14.62 1.69
CA ALA A 93 -11.95 -14.72 0.57
C ALA A 93 -11.35 -14.17 -0.74
N LYS A 94 -10.46 -13.18 -0.64
CA LYS A 94 -9.84 -12.55 -1.81
C LYS A 94 -8.51 -13.17 -2.23
N LEU A 95 -7.82 -13.85 -1.32
CA LEU A 95 -6.55 -14.51 -1.63
C LEU A 95 -6.78 -15.81 -2.40
N GLN A 96 -6.03 -15.99 -3.48
CA GLN A 96 -6.05 -17.23 -4.25
C GLN A 96 -5.53 -18.40 -3.40
N GLY A 97 -6.12 -19.58 -3.59
CA GLY A 97 -5.71 -20.79 -2.89
C GLY A 97 -6.29 -20.97 -1.50
N ASN A 98 -7.24 -20.12 -1.07
CA ASN A 98 -7.95 -20.20 0.22
C ASN A 98 -7.03 -20.58 1.41
N PRO A 99 -6.07 -19.70 1.76
CA PRO A 99 -5.07 -20.00 2.78
C PRO A 99 -5.72 -20.28 4.14
N LYS A 100 -5.08 -21.15 4.94
CA LYS A 100 -5.56 -21.48 6.30
C LYS A 100 -5.62 -20.20 7.15
N THR A 101 -6.66 -20.10 7.99
CA THR A 101 -6.86 -18.95 8.91
C THR A 101 -5.62 -18.66 9.76
N ALA A 102 -4.95 -19.71 10.25
CA ALA A 102 -3.75 -19.59 11.06
C ALA A 102 -2.58 -18.93 10.29
N LYS A 103 -2.42 -19.24 8.98
CA LYS A 103 -1.37 -18.63 8.14
C LYS A 103 -1.58 -17.12 8.02
N ILE A 104 -2.80 -16.70 7.68
CA ILE A 104 -3.12 -15.28 7.58
C ILE A 104 -3.01 -14.58 8.93
N ALA A 105 -3.50 -15.19 10.01
CA ALA A 105 -3.36 -14.63 11.35
C ALA A 105 -1.90 -14.42 11.75
N TYR A 106 -1.02 -15.33 11.37
CA TYR A 106 0.41 -15.20 11.62
C TYR A 106 1.05 -14.04 10.83
N GLU A 107 0.70 -13.90 9.54
CA GLU A 107 1.19 -12.78 8.73
C GLU A 107 0.66 -11.44 9.23
N LEU A 108 -0.61 -11.35 9.61
CA LEU A 108 -1.18 -10.14 10.22
C LEU A 108 -0.53 -9.82 11.57
N ARG A 109 -0.16 -10.84 12.35
CA ARG A 109 0.60 -10.62 13.58
C ARG A 109 1.95 -9.98 13.30
N LYS A 110 2.71 -10.47 12.32
CA LYS A 110 3.97 -9.86 11.91
C LYS A 110 3.81 -8.38 11.57
N LEU A 111 2.85 -8.07 10.70
CA LEU A 111 2.60 -6.69 10.26
C LEU A 111 2.14 -5.80 11.43
N ARG A 112 1.41 -6.34 12.39
CA ARG A 112 0.99 -5.60 13.58
C ARG A 112 2.17 -5.30 14.51
N GLU A 113 3.01 -6.29 14.78
CA GLU A 113 4.20 -6.10 15.65
C GLU A 113 5.21 -5.12 15.01
N CYS A 114 5.33 -5.11 13.68
CA CYS A 114 6.11 -4.09 12.95
C CYS A 114 5.46 -2.70 12.98
N GLY A 115 4.17 -2.58 13.30
CA GLY A 115 3.46 -1.31 13.27
C GLY A 115 2.88 -0.94 11.89
N ALA A 116 2.97 -1.84 10.89
CA ALA A 116 2.39 -1.59 9.56
C ALA A 116 0.86 -1.59 9.56
N ILE A 117 0.26 -2.36 10.46
CA ILE A 117 -1.19 -2.39 10.67
C ILE A 117 -1.51 -2.23 12.15
N LYS A 118 -2.68 -1.67 12.44
CA LYS A 118 -3.23 -1.57 13.79
C LYS A 118 -4.55 -2.30 13.88
N LYS A 119 -4.83 -2.94 15.02
CA LYS A 119 -6.13 -3.51 15.34
C LYS A 119 -7.00 -2.44 15.98
N LEU A 120 -8.20 -2.26 15.50
CA LEU A 120 -9.15 -1.34 16.11
C LEU A 120 -9.67 -1.90 17.44
N LYS A 121 -9.76 -1.03 18.45
CA LYS A 121 -10.21 -1.41 19.80
C LYS A 121 -11.59 -2.05 19.75
N ASN A 122 -11.76 -3.14 20.51
CA ASN A 122 -13.03 -3.88 20.65
C ASN A 122 -13.64 -4.41 19.34
N THR A 123 -12.82 -4.60 18.30
CA THR A 123 -13.27 -5.11 17.01
C THR A 123 -12.33 -6.18 16.46
N HIS A 124 -12.80 -6.90 15.44
CA HIS A 124 -11.96 -7.81 14.64
C HIS A 124 -11.40 -7.15 13.38
N TYR A 125 -11.49 -5.82 13.29
CA TYR A 125 -10.99 -5.05 12.16
C TYR A 125 -9.55 -4.61 12.38
N TYR A 126 -8.80 -4.62 11.30
CA TYR A 126 -7.47 -4.07 11.17
C TYR A 126 -7.49 -2.90 10.20
N GLN A 127 -6.58 -1.97 10.38
CA GLN A 127 -6.39 -0.83 9.49
C GLN A 127 -4.88 -0.67 9.23
N VAL A 128 -4.53 -0.33 7.99
CA VAL A 128 -3.15 -0.01 7.63
C VAL A 128 -2.78 1.34 8.23
N THR A 129 -1.60 1.45 8.81
CA THR A 129 -1.08 2.73 9.31
C THR A 129 -0.50 3.53 8.15
N GLU A 130 -0.32 4.84 8.34
CA GLU A 130 0.29 5.70 7.32
C GLU A 130 1.70 5.23 6.96
N GLU A 131 2.55 5.00 7.95
CA GLU A 131 3.90 4.43 7.74
C GLU A 131 3.83 3.06 7.05
N GLY A 132 2.90 2.21 7.50
CA GLY A 132 2.70 0.88 6.92
C GLY A 132 2.27 0.95 5.45
N TYR A 133 1.40 1.89 5.10
CA TYR A 133 0.99 2.12 3.71
C TYR A 133 2.18 2.46 2.83
N ILE A 134 2.97 3.43 3.25
CA ILE A 134 4.15 3.89 2.52
C ILE A 134 5.13 2.71 2.34
N TRP A 135 5.44 1.99 3.41
CA TRP A 135 6.36 0.84 3.35
C TRP A 135 5.85 -0.29 2.43
N LEU A 136 4.56 -0.67 2.54
CA LEU A 136 3.95 -1.69 1.68
C LEU A 136 3.97 -1.28 0.21
N TYR A 137 3.67 -0.02 -0.08
CA TYR A 137 3.70 0.53 -1.44
C TYR A 137 5.10 0.42 -2.05
N TYR A 138 6.13 0.88 -1.32
CA TYR A 138 7.51 0.76 -1.79
C TYR A 138 7.99 -0.67 -1.95
N SER A 139 7.58 -1.53 -1.05
CA SER A 139 7.94 -2.95 -1.12
C SER A 139 7.39 -3.60 -2.39
N LEU A 140 6.15 -3.29 -2.78
CA LEU A 140 5.56 -3.79 -4.03
C LEU A 140 6.17 -3.12 -5.25
N PHE A 141 6.42 -1.82 -5.19
CA PHE A 141 7.01 -1.07 -6.29
C PHE A 141 8.42 -1.57 -6.62
N ASN A 142 9.28 -1.69 -5.63
CA ASN A 142 10.63 -2.20 -5.81
C ASN A 142 10.63 -3.63 -6.35
N TYR A 143 9.71 -4.49 -5.89
CA TYR A 143 9.60 -5.84 -6.41
C TYR A 143 9.24 -5.87 -7.91
N SER A 144 8.38 -4.97 -8.37
CA SER A 144 7.99 -4.91 -9.78
C SER A 144 9.14 -4.47 -10.71
N TYR A 145 10.15 -3.76 -10.20
CA TYR A 145 11.32 -3.36 -10.97
C TYR A 145 12.39 -4.46 -11.11
N TRP A 146 12.36 -5.48 -10.26
CA TRP A 146 13.33 -6.59 -10.30
C TRP A 146 12.82 -7.84 -11.04
N LEU A 147 11.62 -7.78 -11.57
CA LEU A 147 11.02 -8.78 -12.45
C LEU A 147 11.08 -8.34 -13.92
#